data_d12c67eb835de826b03e27bf500cad33
#
_entry.id   d12c67eb835de826b03e27bf500cad33
#
_cell.length_a   1.000
_cell.length_b   1.000
_cell.length_c   1.000
_cell.angle_alpha   90.00
_cell.angle_beta   90.00
_cell.angle_gamma   90.00
#
_symmetry.space_group_name_H-M   'P 1'
#
loop_
_entity.id
_entity.type
_entity.pdbx_description
1 polymer ?
#
loop_
_entity_poly.entity_id
_entity_poly.type
_entity_poly.pdbx_seq_one_letter_code
_entity_poly.pdbx_strand_id
1 'polypeptide(L)'
;MKPHRFAAFLALSLLVACADQSPPGPGILTATLKSPNGADGAALVVLMGAGIGEVTPVGSNQLYSNSSLDEVRIILINQNDGTLAFRVEVADTTIKPAAIVEEVANPDNQIRSTLDGYQLEFRR
;
A
#
# COMPACT_ATOMS: atom_id res chain seq x y z
N MET A 1 42.22 -1.23 57.52
CA MET A 1 40.90 -1.01 56.96
C MET A 1 41.07 -0.62 55.51
N LYS A 2 40.61 -1.49 54.64
CA LYS A 2 40.64 -1.19 53.20
C LYS A 2 39.24 -0.80 52.79
N PRO A 3 39.02 0.36 52.15
CA PRO A 3 37.72 0.71 51.63
C PRO A 3 37.40 -0.14 50.41
N HIS A 4 36.35 -0.90 50.49
CA HIS A 4 35.84 -1.60 49.34
C HIS A 4 35.19 -0.62 48.39
N ARG A 5 35.86 -0.40 47.27
CA ARG A 5 35.29 0.36 46.18
C ARG A 5 34.33 -0.58 45.41
N PHE A 6 33.06 -0.45 45.68
CA PHE A 6 32.06 -0.99 44.80
C PHE A 6 32.00 -0.13 43.54
N ALA A 7 32.58 -0.61 42.47
CA ALA A 7 32.34 -0.05 41.17
C ALA A 7 30.94 -0.50 40.71
N ALA A 8 29.96 0.38 40.86
CA ALA A 8 28.66 0.15 40.26
C ALA A 8 28.82 0.32 38.74
N PHE A 9 28.92 -0.79 38.03
CA PHE A 9 28.75 -0.79 36.59
C PHE A 9 27.26 -0.57 36.29
N LEU A 10 26.94 0.67 36.00
CA LEU A 10 25.69 1.04 35.42
C LEU A 10 25.72 0.57 33.96
N ALA A 11 25.24 -0.64 33.70
CA ALA A 11 25.01 -1.10 32.35
C ALA A 11 23.84 -0.30 31.77
N LEU A 12 24.18 0.76 31.05
CA LEU A 12 23.21 1.51 30.24
C LEU A 12 22.86 0.64 29.06
N SER A 13 21.83 -0.19 29.21
CA SER A 13 21.23 -0.91 28.10
C SER A 13 20.53 0.13 27.20
N LEU A 14 21.23 0.54 26.16
CA LEU A 14 20.64 1.24 25.03
C LEU A 14 19.67 0.28 24.37
N LEU A 15 18.41 0.40 24.74
CA LEU A 15 17.29 -0.14 23.95
C LEU A 15 17.24 0.68 22.66
N VAL A 16 17.95 0.22 21.65
CA VAL A 16 17.73 0.69 20.29
C VAL A 16 16.38 0.12 19.87
N ALA A 17 15.32 0.89 20.09
CA ALA A 17 14.04 0.62 19.44
C ALA A 17 14.27 0.81 17.95
N CYS A 18 14.42 -0.29 17.22
CA CYS A 18 14.30 -0.28 15.77
C CYS A 18 12.83 0.02 15.43
N ALA A 19 12.45 1.28 15.53
CA ALA A 19 11.29 1.77 14.82
C ALA A 19 11.64 1.65 13.34
N ASP A 20 10.81 0.95 12.59
CA ASP A 20 10.95 0.77 11.14
C ASP A 20 10.69 2.12 10.46
N GLN A 21 11.61 3.05 10.63
CA GLN A 21 11.62 4.35 9.99
C GLN A 21 12.44 4.24 8.73
N SER A 22 11.79 3.75 7.67
CA SER A 22 12.38 3.90 6.35
C SER A 22 12.51 5.38 6.05
N PRO A 23 13.70 5.83 5.60
CA PRO A 23 13.89 7.24 5.30
C PRO A 23 12.93 7.69 4.20
N PRO A 24 12.49 8.97 4.21
CA PRO A 24 11.72 9.53 3.10
C PRO A 24 12.50 9.39 1.80
N GLY A 25 11.81 9.12 0.72
CA GLY A 25 12.43 9.07 -0.59
C GLY A 25 11.71 8.14 -1.56
N PRO A 26 12.22 8.09 -2.81
CA PRO A 26 11.63 7.27 -3.86
C PRO A 26 11.60 5.79 -3.49
N GLY A 27 10.56 5.11 -3.93
CA GLY A 27 10.41 3.67 -3.74
C GLY A 27 9.10 3.15 -4.28
N ILE A 28 8.76 1.95 -3.88
CA ILE A 28 7.58 1.23 -4.35
C ILE A 28 6.66 0.96 -3.17
N LEU A 29 5.38 1.27 -3.37
CA LEU A 29 4.31 0.85 -2.48
C LEU A 29 3.48 -0.25 -3.13
N THR A 30 3.03 -1.21 -2.33
CA THR A 30 2.03 -2.18 -2.76
C THR A 30 0.66 -1.69 -2.30
N ALA A 31 -0.26 -1.54 -3.25
CA ALA A 31 -1.64 -1.15 -3.02
C ALA A 31 -2.53 -2.37 -3.12
N THR A 32 -3.34 -2.61 -2.10
CA THR A 32 -4.27 -3.73 -2.04
C THR A 32 -5.68 -3.21 -1.85
N LEU A 33 -6.62 -3.69 -2.65
CA LEU A 33 -8.03 -3.37 -2.48
C LEU A 33 -8.58 -4.12 -1.25
N LYS A 34 -9.05 -3.37 -0.28
CA LYS A 34 -9.79 -3.92 0.86
C LYS A 34 -11.27 -4.01 0.50
N SER A 35 -11.78 -5.23 0.46
CA SER A 35 -13.16 -5.51 0.12
C SER A 35 -13.94 -5.95 1.36
N PRO A 36 -15.10 -5.34 1.64
CA PRO A 36 -16.01 -5.82 2.69
C PRO A 36 -16.82 -7.05 2.24
N ASN A 37 -16.75 -7.43 0.96
CA ASN A 37 -17.59 -8.47 0.34
C ASN A 37 -16.80 -9.73 -0.05
N GLY A 38 -15.53 -9.85 0.40
CA GLY A 38 -14.67 -10.96 0.01
C GLY A 38 -14.02 -10.74 -1.36
N ALA A 39 -13.91 -11.79 -2.18
CA ALA A 39 -13.25 -11.71 -3.47
C ALA A 39 -14.04 -10.83 -4.46
N ASP A 40 -13.31 -10.01 -5.21
CA ASP A 40 -13.84 -9.22 -6.32
C ASP A 40 -13.08 -9.57 -7.60
N GLY A 41 -13.75 -9.44 -8.75
CA GLY A 41 -13.18 -9.82 -10.05
C GLY A 41 -12.45 -8.67 -10.74
N ALA A 42 -12.86 -7.43 -10.49
CA ALA A 42 -12.27 -6.25 -11.12
C ALA A 42 -12.52 -5.00 -10.28
N ALA A 43 -11.66 -4.00 -10.46
CA ALA A 43 -11.86 -2.68 -9.87
C ALA A 43 -11.28 -1.59 -10.76
N LEU A 44 -11.94 -0.44 -10.75
CA LEU A 44 -11.43 0.81 -11.29
C LEU A 44 -11.06 1.71 -10.11
N VAL A 45 -9.80 2.06 -10.03
CA VAL A 45 -9.27 2.94 -8.99
C VAL A 45 -8.53 4.11 -9.61
N VAL A 46 -8.53 5.23 -8.89
CA VAL A 46 -7.84 6.45 -9.32
C VAL A 46 -6.88 6.86 -8.23
N LEU A 47 -5.61 7.03 -8.60
CA LEU A 47 -4.60 7.63 -7.75
C LEU A 47 -4.44 9.09 -8.13
N MET A 48 -4.36 9.96 -7.15
CA MET A 48 -4.19 11.40 -7.33
C MET A 48 -2.96 11.88 -6.55
N GLY A 49 -2.29 12.84 -7.13
CA GLY A 49 -1.15 13.51 -6.54
C GLY A 49 0.07 13.53 -7.44
N ALA A 50 1.04 14.35 -7.06
CA ALA A 50 2.32 14.44 -7.73
C ALA A 50 3.24 13.26 -7.36
N GLY A 51 4.18 12.94 -8.24
CA GLY A 51 5.21 11.95 -7.94
C GLY A 51 4.78 10.50 -8.05
N ILE A 52 3.64 10.22 -8.68
CA ILE A 52 3.21 8.86 -9.00
C ILE A 52 3.90 8.42 -10.30
N GLY A 53 4.68 7.36 -10.21
CA GLY A 53 5.40 6.79 -11.34
C GLY A 53 4.70 5.57 -11.93
N GLU A 54 5.50 4.57 -12.32
CA GLU A 54 5.01 3.37 -12.96
C GLU A 54 4.13 2.54 -12.01
N VAL A 55 3.06 1.97 -12.58
CA VAL A 55 2.21 0.99 -11.91
C VAL A 55 2.36 -0.38 -12.56
N THR A 56 2.49 -1.43 -11.74
CA THR A 56 2.70 -2.80 -12.19
C THR A 56 1.79 -3.77 -11.44
N PRO A 57 1.31 -4.85 -12.10
CA PRO A 57 0.45 -5.81 -11.43
C PRO A 57 1.19 -6.66 -10.40
N VAL A 58 0.47 -7.18 -9.42
CA VAL A 58 0.94 -8.15 -8.42
C VAL A 58 0.31 -9.51 -8.73
N GLY A 59 1.14 -10.56 -8.77
CA GLY A 59 0.67 -11.93 -8.96
C GLY A 59 -0.10 -12.12 -10.26
N SER A 60 -1.27 -12.73 -10.18
CA SER A 60 -2.13 -13.02 -11.34
C SER A 60 -3.03 -11.85 -11.75
N ASN A 61 -2.89 -10.69 -11.16
CA ASN A 61 -3.63 -9.50 -11.56
C ASN A 61 -3.24 -9.05 -12.97
N GLN A 62 -4.23 -8.67 -13.76
CA GLN A 62 -4.04 -7.90 -14.99
C GLN A 62 -4.26 -6.44 -14.67
N LEU A 63 -3.44 -5.56 -15.23
CA LEU A 63 -3.49 -4.14 -14.96
C LEU A 63 -3.45 -3.34 -16.27
N TYR A 64 -4.34 -2.39 -16.35
CA TYR A 64 -4.37 -1.37 -17.40
C TYR A 64 -4.37 -0.01 -16.74
N SER A 65 -3.55 0.91 -17.22
CA SER A 65 -3.45 2.24 -16.64
C SER A 65 -3.41 3.33 -17.70
N ASN A 66 -3.92 4.48 -17.33
CA ASN A 66 -3.84 5.71 -18.10
C ASN A 66 -3.46 6.84 -17.16
N SER A 67 -2.36 7.51 -17.47
CA SER A 67 -1.83 8.62 -16.67
C SER A 67 -2.13 9.96 -17.34
N SER A 68 -2.56 10.92 -16.55
CA SER A 68 -2.59 12.33 -16.88
C SER A 68 -1.73 13.11 -15.88
N LEU A 69 -1.71 14.44 -15.93
CA LEU A 69 -0.78 15.27 -15.14
C LEU A 69 -0.75 14.94 -13.64
N ASP A 70 -1.90 14.78 -13.00
CA ASP A 70 -2.01 14.61 -11.56
C ASP A 70 -2.87 13.38 -11.17
N GLU A 71 -3.15 12.51 -12.13
CA GLU A 71 -4.08 11.40 -11.95
C GLU A 71 -3.63 10.17 -12.73
N VAL A 72 -3.73 9.02 -12.10
CA VAL A 72 -3.54 7.71 -12.74
C VAL A 72 -4.80 6.89 -12.54
N ARG A 73 -5.46 6.53 -13.62
CA ARG A 73 -6.62 5.63 -13.63
C ARG A 73 -6.13 4.21 -13.87
N ILE A 74 -6.56 3.29 -13.01
CA ILE A 74 -6.07 1.91 -13.02
C ILE A 74 -7.26 0.96 -13.03
N ILE A 75 -7.26 0.04 -13.99
CA ILE A 75 -8.18 -1.08 -14.03
C ILE A 75 -7.41 -2.34 -13.63
N LEU A 76 -7.89 -3.01 -12.60
CA LEU A 76 -7.39 -4.29 -12.13
C LEU A 76 -8.41 -5.37 -12.45
N ILE A 77 -7.92 -6.50 -12.97
CA ILE A 77 -8.75 -7.68 -13.23
C ILE A 77 -8.06 -8.90 -12.66
N ASN A 78 -8.78 -9.69 -11.87
CA ASN A 78 -8.30 -10.97 -11.39
C ASN A 78 -9.41 -12.02 -11.52
N GLN A 79 -9.24 -12.94 -12.45
CA GLN A 79 -10.23 -14.00 -12.73
C GLN A 79 -10.10 -15.22 -11.81
N ASN A 80 -9.08 -15.25 -10.94
CA ASN A 80 -8.74 -16.41 -10.12
C ASN A 80 -9.11 -16.23 -8.65
N ASP A 81 -10.13 -15.46 -8.33
CA ASP A 81 -10.59 -15.16 -6.96
C ASP A 81 -9.48 -14.63 -6.03
N GLY A 82 -8.46 -14.02 -6.62
CA GLY A 82 -7.33 -13.45 -5.90
C GLY A 82 -7.63 -12.03 -5.40
N THR A 83 -6.72 -11.54 -4.57
CA THR A 83 -6.76 -10.18 -4.09
C THR A 83 -6.37 -9.21 -5.21
N LEU A 84 -7.16 -8.16 -5.42
CA LEU A 84 -6.81 -7.09 -6.36
C LEU A 84 -5.72 -6.22 -5.75
N ALA A 85 -4.55 -6.21 -6.37
CA ALA A 85 -3.38 -5.50 -5.88
C ALA A 85 -2.44 -5.10 -7.02
N PHE A 86 -1.70 -4.04 -6.78
CA PHE A 86 -0.69 -3.55 -7.72
C PHE A 86 0.45 -2.88 -6.96
N ARG A 87 1.57 -2.67 -7.65
CA ARG A 87 2.68 -1.87 -7.16
C ARG A 87 2.69 -0.52 -7.85
N VAL A 88 3.06 0.51 -7.12
CA VAL A 88 3.18 1.86 -7.64
C VAL A 88 4.49 2.48 -7.18
N GLU A 89 5.22 3.06 -8.13
CA GLU A 89 6.39 3.88 -7.82
C GLU A 89 5.94 5.24 -7.33
N VAL A 90 6.53 5.69 -6.25
CA VAL A 90 6.23 6.99 -5.64
C VAL A 90 7.52 7.76 -5.35
N ALA A 91 7.42 9.07 -5.34
CA ALA A 91 8.55 9.94 -5.01
C ALA A 91 8.94 9.88 -3.52
N ASP A 92 8.00 9.54 -2.66
CA ASP A 92 8.21 9.40 -1.22
C ASP A 92 7.32 8.30 -0.64
N THR A 93 7.93 7.21 -0.18
CA THR A 93 7.22 6.06 0.39
C THR A 93 6.60 6.33 1.76
N THR A 94 6.90 7.44 2.38
CA THR A 94 6.25 7.87 3.64
C THR A 94 4.91 8.55 3.41
N ILE A 95 4.62 8.94 2.17
CA ILE A 95 3.39 9.62 1.78
C ILE A 95 2.56 8.67 0.92
N LYS A 96 1.38 8.32 1.41
CA LYS A 96 0.43 7.49 0.65
C LYS A 96 -0.28 8.36 -0.38
N PRO A 97 -0.40 7.91 -1.64
CA PRO A 97 -1.22 8.59 -2.63
C PRO A 97 -2.67 8.73 -2.17
N ALA A 98 -3.31 9.82 -2.55
CA ALA A 98 -4.76 9.90 -2.44
C ALA A 98 -5.38 8.92 -3.44
N ALA A 99 -6.38 8.16 -3.03
CA ALA A 99 -6.97 7.12 -3.85
C ALA A 99 -8.50 7.12 -3.75
N ILE A 100 -9.14 6.87 -4.89
CA ILE A 100 -10.58 6.69 -4.98
C ILE A 100 -10.85 5.35 -5.64
N VAL A 101 -11.74 4.56 -5.05
CA VAL A 101 -12.31 3.37 -5.69
C VAL A 101 -13.58 3.81 -6.40
N GLU A 102 -13.59 3.77 -7.73
CA GLU A 102 -14.73 4.27 -8.51
C GLU A 102 -15.74 3.18 -8.86
N GLU A 103 -15.25 1.99 -9.19
CA GLU A 103 -16.11 0.83 -9.51
C GLU A 103 -15.45 -0.46 -9.04
N VAL A 104 -16.28 -1.40 -8.61
CA VAL A 104 -15.85 -2.77 -8.31
C VAL A 104 -16.87 -3.73 -8.92
N ALA A 105 -16.37 -4.78 -9.57
CA ALA A 105 -17.17 -5.89 -10.04
C ALA A 105 -16.88 -7.15 -9.23
N ASN A 106 -17.94 -7.91 -8.92
CA ASN A 106 -17.80 -9.21 -8.27
C ASN A 106 -17.21 -10.27 -9.25
N PRO A 107 -16.91 -11.49 -8.81
CA PRO A 107 -16.37 -12.52 -9.68
C PRO A 107 -17.29 -12.93 -10.84
N ASP A 108 -18.57 -12.64 -10.76
CA ASP A 108 -19.57 -12.90 -11.80
C ASP A 108 -19.76 -11.72 -12.77
N ASN A 109 -18.84 -10.77 -12.78
CA ASN A 109 -18.87 -9.56 -13.61
C ASN A 109 -20.05 -8.62 -13.35
N GLN A 110 -20.58 -8.63 -12.16
CA GLN A 110 -21.65 -7.70 -11.76
C GLN A 110 -21.06 -6.53 -10.98
N ILE A 111 -21.40 -5.32 -11.38
CA ILE A 111 -20.97 -4.11 -10.69
C ILE A 111 -21.60 -4.06 -9.29
N ARG A 112 -20.78 -3.79 -8.27
CA ARG A 112 -21.25 -3.58 -6.92
C ARG A 112 -22.12 -2.33 -6.85
N SER A 113 -23.29 -2.45 -6.24
CA SER A 113 -24.25 -1.35 -6.11
C SER A 113 -23.82 -0.28 -5.11
N THR A 114 -22.90 -0.63 -4.18
CA THR A 114 -22.33 0.30 -3.22
C THR A 114 -20.85 0.01 -3.07
N LEU A 115 -20.07 1.07 -2.82
CA LEU A 115 -18.65 1.01 -2.56
C LEU A 115 -18.32 1.27 -1.08
N ASP A 116 -19.30 1.25 -0.22
CA ASP A 116 -19.12 1.43 1.22
C ASP A 116 -18.17 0.35 1.78
N GLY A 117 -17.13 0.80 2.48
CA GLY A 117 -16.11 -0.08 3.04
C GLY A 117 -14.98 -0.48 2.10
N TYR A 118 -15.05 -0.12 0.81
CA TYR A 118 -13.94 -0.30 -0.13
C TYR A 118 -12.88 0.78 0.05
N GLN A 119 -11.63 0.37 0.10
CA GLN A 119 -10.49 1.30 0.14
C GLN A 119 -9.23 0.62 -0.37
N LEU A 120 -8.25 1.42 -0.78
CA LEU A 120 -6.90 0.95 -1.06
C LEU A 120 -6.04 1.07 0.20
N GLU A 121 -5.33 0.00 0.51
CA GLU A 121 -4.32 -0.03 1.56
C GLU A 121 -2.94 -0.06 0.92
N PHE A 122 -2.07 0.87 1.33
CA PHE A 122 -0.71 0.97 0.84
C PHE A 122 0.28 0.44 1.88
N ARG A 123 1.23 -0.38 1.43
CA ARG A 123 2.34 -0.90 2.23
C ARG A 123 3.65 -0.81 1.47
N ARG A 124 4.73 -0.69 2.22
CA ARG A 124 6.10 -0.78 1.69
C ARG A 124 6.53 -2.20 1.45
#